data_c822fff655d04befecb7e4552edbea86
#
_entry.id   c822fff655d04befecb7e4552edbea86
#
_cell.length_a   1.000
_cell.length_b   1.000
_cell.length_c   1.000
_cell.angle_alpha   90.00
_cell.angle_beta   90.00
_cell.angle_gamma   90.00
#
_symmetry.space_group_name_H-M   'P 1'
#
loop_
_entity.id
_entity.type
_entity.pdbx_description
1 polymer ?
#
loop_
_entity_poly.entity_id
_entity_poly.type
_entity_poly.pdbx_seq_one_letter_code
_entity_poly.pdbx_strand_id
1 'polypeptide(L)'
;MKECRHPNICLFIGLSRAPSPDDRIFIISEFIENGNVRIYIHDKSKPFPWRLRLSFATDVTRALAYLHARKCIHRDLKGENLLVTSNGRLKVTDFGFARITARNEEESKRLTFCGTDSYMSPEILLGNEFDLPTDIFSLGIIFCEIGARKLADDNHFKRLPPSFGIDTEEARVLMSPGCPSDFLQLCLDCLSTSPASRPTTRDILDRLRAIETEILLRPSEDDDINVGSVRFMTGSKRPVRGLRMPSFGMGVGKEIRHNGITTESESDDDELMEAVSCLSSVGLPSDQSDSISLSRST
;
A
#
# COMPACT_ATOMS: atom_id res chain seq x y z
N MET A 1 -3.01 -13.93 -5.96
CA MET A 1 -3.74 -13.53 -4.73
C MET A 1 -4.02 -14.70 -3.78
N LYS A 2 -4.22 -15.94 -4.23
CA LYS A 2 -4.47 -17.08 -3.32
C LYS A 2 -3.38 -17.30 -2.26
N GLU A 3 -2.14 -16.90 -2.54
CA GLU A 3 -0.98 -17.11 -1.66
C GLU A 3 -0.50 -15.83 -0.93
N CYS A 4 -1.12 -14.68 -1.18
CA CYS A 4 -0.77 -13.43 -0.49
C CYS A 4 -1.32 -13.45 0.94
N ARG A 5 -0.60 -14.10 1.86
CA ARG A 5 -0.93 -14.11 3.29
C ARG A 5 0.06 -13.23 4.05
N HIS A 6 -0.41 -12.05 4.45
CA HIS A 6 0.37 -11.12 5.25
C HIS A 6 -0.57 -10.36 6.20
N PRO A 7 -0.17 -10.06 7.45
CA PRO A 7 -1.03 -9.39 8.43
C PRO A 7 -1.53 -8.02 7.95
N ASN A 8 -0.76 -7.32 7.11
CA ASN A 8 -1.12 -6.01 6.56
C ASN A 8 -1.65 -6.05 5.12
N ILE A 9 -2.09 -7.21 4.64
CA ILE A 9 -2.79 -7.39 3.35
C ILE A 9 -4.16 -7.98 3.62
N CYS A 10 -5.19 -7.43 2.95
CA CYS A 10 -6.55 -7.93 3.04
C CYS A 10 -6.62 -9.37 2.53
N LEU A 11 -7.15 -10.28 3.37
CA LEU A 11 -7.17 -11.70 3.06
C LEU A 11 -8.15 -11.98 1.91
N PHE A 12 -7.65 -12.52 0.82
CA PHE A 12 -8.47 -13.11 -0.23
C PHE A 12 -9.03 -14.45 0.26
N ILE A 13 -10.35 -14.59 0.22
CA ILE A 13 -11.05 -15.82 0.66
C ILE A 13 -11.36 -16.70 -0.54
N GLY A 14 -11.86 -16.12 -1.64
CA GLY A 14 -12.23 -16.91 -2.80
C GLY A 14 -12.92 -16.11 -3.91
N LEU A 15 -13.35 -16.84 -4.92
CA LEU A 15 -14.17 -16.34 -6.03
C LEU A 15 -15.51 -17.05 -6.01
N SER A 16 -16.57 -16.34 -6.39
CA SER A 16 -17.89 -16.88 -6.65
C SER A 16 -18.39 -16.35 -7.98
N ARG A 17 -19.16 -17.17 -8.70
CA ARG A 17 -19.82 -16.75 -9.93
C ARG A 17 -21.32 -16.69 -9.70
N ALA A 18 -21.98 -15.63 -10.17
CA ALA A 18 -23.43 -15.56 -10.18
C ALA A 18 -24.01 -16.66 -11.09
N PRO A 19 -25.24 -17.14 -10.81
CA PRO A 19 -25.95 -18.05 -11.71
C PRO A 19 -26.19 -17.41 -13.08
N SER A 20 -26.21 -18.27 -14.14
CA SER A 20 -26.64 -17.84 -15.48
C SER A 20 -28.06 -17.21 -15.41
N PRO A 21 -28.35 -16.13 -16.17
CA PRO A 21 -27.55 -15.50 -17.22
C PRO A 21 -26.59 -14.38 -16.76
N ASP A 22 -26.50 -14.08 -15.47
CA ASP A 22 -25.70 -12.96 -14.97
C ASP A 22 -24.20 -13.21 -15.12
N ASP A 23 -23.71 -14.41 -14.77
CA ASP A 23 -22.32 -14.86 -14.89
C ASP A 23 -21.23 -13.95 -14.28
N ARG A 24 -21.61 -12.91 -13.49
CA ARG A 24 -20.67 -12.02 -12.84
C ARG A 24 -19.76 -12.78 -11.86
N ILE A 25 -18.49 -12.38 -11.80
CA ILE A 25 -17.52 -12.92 -10.86
C ILE A 25 -17.44 -12.00 -9.65
N PHE A 26 -17.56 -12.57 -8.46
CA PHE A 26 -17.40 -11.88 -7.18
C PHE A 26 -16.08 -12.28 -6.55
N ILE A 27 -15.29 -11.30 -6.14
CA ILE A 27 -14.10 -11.48 -5.33
C ILE A 27 -14.53 -11.40 -3.87
N ILE A 28 -14.27 -12.46 -3.11
CA ILE A 28 -14.62 -12.55 -1.70
C ILE A 28 -13.35 -12.32 -0.88
N SER A 29 -13.36 -11.32 -0.01
CA SER A 29 -12.27 -11.00 0.90
C SER A 29 -12.78 -10.84 2.33
N GLU A 30 -11.86 -10.80 3.30
CA GLU A 30 -12.21 -10.44 4.67
C GLU A 30 -12.84 -9.04 4.72
N PHE A 31 -13.79 -8.86 5.64
CA PHE A 31 -14.40 -7.55 5.89
C PHE A 31 -13.59 -6.80 6.95
N ILE A 32 -13.30 -5.51 6.70
CA ILE A 32 -12.59 -4.62 7.61
C ILE A 32 -13.51 -3.44 7.94
N GLU A 33 -13.81 -3.27 9.23
CA GLU A 33 -14.96 -2.50 9.70
C GLU A 33 -14.73 -1.00 9.92
N ASN A 34 -13.49 -0.53 10.15
CA ASN A 34 -13.25 0.85 10.57
C ASN A 34 -12.95 1.84 9.42
N GLY A 35 -13.34 1.47 8.21
CA GLY A 35 -13.12 2.32 7.04
C GLY A 35 -11.65 2.34 6.60
N ASN A 36 -11.17 3.47 6.09
CA ASN A 36 -9.85 3.61 5.47
C ASN A 36 -9.09 4.84 5.99
N VAL A 37 -7.80 4.93 5.62
CA VAL A 37 -6.90 6.01 6.06
C VAL A 37 -7.38 7.38 5.58
N ARG A 38 -8.00 7.48 4.39
CA ARG A 38 -8.56 8.75 3.89
C ARG A 38 -9.56 9.36 4.89
N ILE A 39 -10.40 8.53 5.53
CA ILE A 39 -11.35 8.98 6.55
C ILE A 39 -10.62 9.56 7.76
N TYR A 40 -9.53 8.92 8.23
CA TYR A 40 -8.72 9.43 9.34
C TYR A 40 -8.03 10.75 9.03
N ILE A 41 -7.63 10.94 7.78
CA ILE A 41 -7.00 12.19 7.32
C ILE A 41 -8.04 13.32 7.24
N HIS A 42 -9.20 13.04 6.68
CA HIS A 42 -10.27 14.02 6.44
C HIS A 42 -11.03 14.40 7.71
N ASP A 43 -11.41 13.42 8.52
CA ASP A 43 -12.21 13.63 9.74
C ASP A 43 -11.32 14.13 10.89
N LYS A 44 -11.32 15.45 11.10
CA LYS A 44 -10.52 16.09 12.15
C LYS A 44 -11.02 15.79 13.58
N SER A 45 -12.22 15.25 13.72
CA SER A 45 -12.75 14.83 15.03
C SER A 45 -12.08 13.54 15.54
N LYS A 46 -11.54 12.72 14.64
CA LYS A 46 -10.83 11.50 15.01
C LYS A 46 -9.41 11.83 15.51
N PRO A 47 -9.01 11.32 16.70
CA PRO A 47 -7.65 11.46 17.15
C PRO A 47 -6.68 10.78 16.18
N PHE A 48 -5.60 11.47 15.82
CA PHE A 48 -4.58 10.92 14.92
C PHE A 48 -3.18 11.33 15.41
N PRO A 49 -2.75 10.84 16.59
CA PRO A 49 -1.46 11.17 17.18
C PRO A 49 -0.31 10.58 16.36
N TRP A 50 0.91 11.11 16.54
CA TRP A 50 2.09 10.67 15.80
C TRP A 50 2.39 9.17 15.95
N ARG A 51 2.16 8.59 17.13
CA ARG A 51 2.28 7.15 17.33
C ARG A 51 1.41 6.33 16.37
N LEU A 52 0.15 6.73 16.20
CA LEU A 52 -0.77 6.06 15.28
C LEU A 52 -0.38 6.30 13.82
N ARG A 53 0.05 7.52 13.46
CA ARG A 53 0.53 7.84 12.11
C ARG A 53 1.73 6.98 11.73
N LEU A 54 2.70 6.82 12.62
CA LEU A 54 3.87 5.97 12.38
C LEU A 54 3.50 4.47 12.31
N SER A 55 2.53 4.02 13.13
CA SER A 55 2.00 2.67 13.02
C SER A 55 1.39 2.43 11.64
N PHE A 56 0.62 3.37 11.12
CA PHE A 56 0.03 3.29 9.77
C PHE A 56 1.11 3.29 8.69
N ALA A 57 2.08 4.21 8.77
CA ALA A 57 3.21 4.25 7.85
C ALA A 57 4.00 2.93 7.82
N THR A 58 4.24 2.35 9.01
CA THR A 58 4.96 1.08 9.14
C THR A 58 4.15 -0.09 8.56
N ASP A 59 2.84 -0.14 8.81
CA ASP A 59 1.99 -1.23 8.33
C ASP A 59 1.87 -1.26 6.81
N VAL A 60 1.65 -0.11 6.16
CA VAL A 60 1.60 -0.04 4.70
C VAL A 60 2.95 -0.38 4.08
N THR A 61 4.06 0.07 4.69
CA THR A 61 5.40 -0.27 4.20
C THR A 61 5.69 -1.77 4.32
N ARG A 62 5.24 -2.44 5.39
CA ARG A 62 5.37 -3.91 5.54
C ARG A 62 4.61 -4.66 4.46
N ALA A 63 3.38 -4.25 4.17
CA ALA A 63 2.61 -4.83 3.07
C ALA A 63 3.34 -4.67 1.74
N LEU A 64 3.84 -3.46 1.48
CA LEU A 64 4.56 -3.16 0.25
C LEU A 64 5.89 -3.94 0.15
N ALA A 65 6.63 -4.09 1.26
CA ALA A 65 7.84 -4.91 1.30
C ALA A 65 7.55 -6.38 0.95
N TYR A 66 6.42 -6.92 1.43
CA TYR A 66 5.99 -8.26 1.10
C TYR A 66 5.66 -8.41 -0.39
N LEU A 67 4.99 -7.43 -1.01
CA LEU A 67 4.68 -7.43 -2.45
C LEU A 67 5.95 -7.30 -3.28
N HIS A 68 6.82 -6.33 -2.95
CA HIS A 68 8.06 -6.08 -3.68
C HIS A 68 9.04 -7.25 -3.62
N ALA A 69 9.08 -7.99 -2.50
CA ALA A 69 9.86 -9.23 -2.41
C ALA A 69 9.38 -10.30 -3.41
N ARG A 70 8.12 -10.24 -3.84
CA ARG A 70 7.51 -11.11 -4.85
C ARG A 70 7.47 -10.47 -6.24
N LYS A 71 8.22 -9.38 -6.44
CA LYS A 71 8.23 -8.66 -7.71
C LYS A 71 6.85 -8.16 -8.15
N CYS A 72 5.95 -7.90 -7.20
CA CYS A 72 4.59 -7.43 -7.46
C CYS A 72 4.51 -5.92 -7.21
N ILE A 73 4.04 -5.17 -8.20
CA ILE A 73 3.73 -3.75 -8.13
C ILE A 73 2.24 -3.61 -7.85
N HIS A 74 1.84 -2.76 -6.88
CA HIS A 74 0.44 -2.53 -6.54
C HIS A 74 -0.26 -1.60 -7.54
N ARG A 75 0.37 -0.50 -7.96
CA ARG A 75 -0.01 0.51 -8.96
C ARG A 75 -1.21 1.41 -8.61
N ASP A 76 -1.96 1.13 -7.57
CA ASP A 76 -3.06 1.99 -7.08
C ASP A 76 -3.02 2.12 -5.55
N LEU A 77 -1.82 2.37 -5.01
CA LEU A 77 -1.64 2.58 -3.58
C LEU A 77 -2.11 3.99 -3.22
N LYS A 78 -3.15 4.08 -2.38
CA LYS A 78 -3.80 5.33 -1.93
C LYS A 78 -4.52 5.15 -0.61
N GLY A 79 -4.88 6.25 0.05
CA GLY A 79 -5.52 6.23 1.36
C GLY A 79 -6.83 5.44 1.42
N GLU A 80 -7.60 5.39 0.32
CA GLU A 80 -8.84 4.61 0.20
C GLU A 80 -8.59 3.09 0.25
N ASN A 81 -7.45 2.63 -0.27
CA ASN A 81 -7.07 1.23 -0.34
C ASN A 81 -6.31 0.74 0.91
N LEU A 82 -6.24 1.58 1.95
CA LEU A 82 -5.63 1.27 3.25
C LEU A 82 -6.73 1.17 4.30
N LEU A 83 -7.21 -0.04 4.56
CA LEU A 83 -8.31 -0.31 5.48
C LEU A 83 -7.83 -0.38 6.93
N VAL A 84 -8.63 0.16 7.85
CA VAL A 84 -8.30 0.22 9.28
C VAL A 84 -9.08 -0.85 10.02
N THR A 85 -8.37 -1.74 10.69
CA THR A 85 -8.96 -2.81 11.52
C THR A 85 -9.42 -2.28 12.87
N SER A 86 -10.24 -3.04 13.60
CA SER A 86 -10.72 -2.71 14.95
C SER A 86 -9.62 -2.45 15.96
N ASN A 87 -8.46 -3.07 15.79
CA ASN A 87 -7.30 -2.90 16.65
C ASN A 87 -6.32 -1.82 16.16
N GLY A 88 -6.75 -0.94 15.24
CA GLY A 88 -5.95 0.19 14.75
C GLY A 88 -4.75 -0.20 13.86
N ARG A 89 -4.79 -1.37 13.21
CA ARG A 89 -3.76 -1.79 12.24
C ARG A 89 -4.27 -1.58 10.82
N LEU A 90 -3.36 -1.49 9.86
CA LEU A 90 -3.71 -1.33 8.46
C LEU A 90 -3.63 -2.64 7.68
N LYS A 91 -4.54 -2.74 6.70
CA LYS A 91 -4.50 -3.75 5.65
C LYS A 91 -4.67 -3.11 4.28
N VAL A 92 -3.72 -3.42 3.39
CA VAL A 92 -3.79 -3.00 1.98
C VAL A 92 -4.79 -3.87 1.25
N THR A 93 -5.62 -3.25 0.43
CA THR A 93 -6.64 -3.91 -0.40
C THR A 93 -6.60 -3.39 -1.83
N ASP A 94 -7.49 -3.92 -2.66
CA ASP A 94 -7.66 -3.56 -4.07
C ASP A 94 -6.42 -3.81 -4.94
N PHE A 95 -6.24 -5.08 -5.26
CA PHE A 95 -5.21 -5.58 -6.16
C PHE A 95 -5.67 -5.63 -7.62
N GLY A 96 -6.75 -4.89 -7.97
CA GLY A 96 -7.30 -4.88 -9.33
C GLY A 96 -6.31 -4.42 -10.40
N PHE A 97 -5.37 -3.58 -10.00
CA PHE A 97 -4.28 -3.10 -10.87
C PHE A 97 -2.92 -3.73 -10.58
N ALA A 98 -2.82 -4.60 -9.57
CA ALA A 98 -1.53 -5.20 -9.19
C ALA A 98 -0.96 -6.06 -10.34
N ARG A 99 0.36 -5.99 -10.52
CA ARG A 99 1.07 -6.72 -11.56
C ARG A 99 2.44 -7.18 -11.10
N ILE A 100 2.87 -8.33 -11.62
CA ILE A 100 4.27 -8.77 -11.47
C ILE A 100 5.14 -7.95 -12.41
N THR A 101 6.33 -7.56 -11.95
CA THR A 101 7.27 -6.77 -12.75
C THR A 101 7.61 -7.47 -14.05
N ALA A 102 7.76 -6.69 -15.11
CA ALA A 102 8.10 -7.21 -16.43
C ALA A 102 9.41 -8.00 -16.38
N ARG A 103 9.44 -9.15 -17.07
CA ARG A 103 10.64 -9.99 -17.19
C ARG A 103 11.59 -9.51 -18.29
N ASN A 104 11.09 -8.69 -19.22
CA ASN A 104 11.84 -8.12 -20.33
C ASN A 104 11.29 -6.73 -20.74
N GLU A 105 12.05 -6.00 -21.57
CA GLU A 105 11.71 -4.66 -22.05
C GLU A 105 10.41 -4.61 -22.88
N GLU A 106 10.08 -5.69 -23.60
CA GLU A 106 8.86 -5.74 -24.41
C GLU A 106 7.60 -5.84 -23.55
N GLU A 107 7.66 -6.55 -22.41
CA GLU A 107 6.59 -6.61 -21.42
C GLU A 107 6.44 -5.28 -20.68
N SER A 108 7.55 -4.60 -20.39
CA SER A 108 7.54 -3.27 -19.76
C SER A 108 6.76 -2.26 -20.58
N LYS A 109 6.96 -2.23 -21.90
CA LYS A 109 6.23 -1.34 -22.84
C LYS A 109 4.73 -1.61 -22.93
N ARG A 110 4.26 -2.78 -22.50
CA ARG A 110 2.84 -3.15 -22.49
C ARG A 110 2.13 -2.82 -21.17
N LEU A 111 2.85 -2.25 -20.19
CA LEU A 111 2.25 -1.87 -18.92
C LEU A 111 1.25 -0.74 -19.14
N THR A 112 -0.02 -1.03 -18.84
CA THR A 112 -1.11 -0.09 -19.03
C THR A 112 -1.07 1.00 -17.97
N PHE A 113 -1.26 2.24 -18.41
CA PHE A 113 -1.48 3.40 -17.53
C PHE A 113 -2.75 3.17 -16.69
N CYS A 114 -2.63 3.19 -15.36
CA CYS A 114 -3.75 3.00 -14.44
C CYS A 114 -3.40 3.55 -13.05
N GLY A 115 -4.40 3.83 -12.24
CA GLY A 115 -4.29 4.35 -10.89
C GLY A 115 -4.89 5.75 -10.76
N THR A 116 -4.69 6.37 -9.60
CA THR A 116 -5.23 7.69 -9.26
C THR A 116 -4.14 8.75 -9.44
N ASP A 117 -4.37 9.74 -10.30
CA ASP A 117 -3.35 10.71 -10.78
C ASP A 117 -2.55 11.38 -9.66
N SER A 118 -3.20 11.74 -8.55
CA SER A 118 -2.52 12.39 -7.41
C SER A 118 -1.43 11.53 -6.78
N TYR A 119 -1.51 10.19 -6.91
CA TYR A 119 -0.57 9.25 -6.32
C TYR A 119 0.42 8.67 -7.34
N MET A 120 0.17 8.84 -8.65
CA MET A 120 1.03 8.31 -9.71
C MET A 120 2.42 8.94 -9.65
N SER A 121 3.44 8.14 -9.88
CA SER A 121 4.82 8.63 -9.97
C SER A 121 5.06 9.46 -11.24
N PRO A 122 6.06 10.35 -11.24
CA PRO A 122 6.39 11.16 -12.41
C PRO A 122 6.61 10.34 -13.68
N GLU A 123 7.31 9.21 -13.57
CA GLU A 123 7.57 8.32 -14.71
C GLU A 123 6.28 7.78 -15.33
N ILE A 124 5.25 7.47 -14.51
CA ILE A 124 3.94 7.05 -15.04
C ILE A 124 3.26 8.21 -15.76
N LEU A 125 3.20 9.41 -15.14
CA LEU A 125 2.56 10.59 -15.73
C LEU A 125 3.24 11.04 -17.03
N LEU A 126 4.53 10.78 -17.17
CA LEU A 126 5.31 11.07 -18.38
C LEU A 126 5.23 9.95 -19.43
N GLY A 127 4.57 8.83 -19.13
CA GLY A 127 4.48 7.69 -20.02
C GLY A 127 5.79 6.91 -20.19
N ASN A 128 6.70 7.02 -19.23
CA ASN A 128 7.96 6.30 -19.21
C ASN A 128 7.77 4.88 -18.63
N GLU A 129 8.80 4.05 -18.81
CA GLU A 129 8.84 2.73 -18.16
C GLU A 129 8.89 2.89 -16.64
N PHE A 130 8.23 1.97 -15.92
CA PHE A 130 8.14 1.99 -14.47
C PHE A 130 8.29 0.59 -13.87
N ASP A 131 8.73 0.54 -12.62
CA ASP A 131 8.95 -0.68 -11.84
C ASP A 131 8.59 -0.42 -10.37
N LEU A 132 9.00 -1.30 -9.46
CA LEU A 132 8.75 -1.24 -8.01
C LEU A 132 8.87 0.17 -7.38
N PRO A 133 9.83 1.04 -7.76
CA PRO A 133 9.91 2.39 -7.22
C PRO A 133 8.69 3.28 -7.44
N THR A 134 7.80 2.92 -8.35
CA THR A 134 6.55 3.68 -8.57
C THR A 134 5.63 3.62 -7.35
N ASP A 135 5.52 2.46 -6.69
CA ASP A 135 4.77 2.30 -5.44
C ASP A 135 5.40 3.08 -4.28
N ILE A 136 6.74 3.25 -4.29
CA ILE A 136 7.44 4.06 -3.27
C ILE A 136 7.04 5.52 -3.38
N PHE A 137 6.85 6.04 -4.60
CA PHE A 137 6.35 7.39 -4.79
C PHE A 137 4.93 7.54 -4.24
N SER A 138 4.02 6.62 -4.57
CA SER A 138 2.66 6.60 -4.04
C SER A 138 2.65 6.51 -2.51
N LEU A 139 3.54 5.71 -1.93
CA LEU A 139 3.77 5.63 -0.48
C LEU A 139 4.22 6.97 0.10
N GLY A 140 5.10 7.70 -0.59
CA GLY A 140 5.54 9.05 -0.22
C GLY A 140 4.39 10.05 -0.15
N ILE A 141 3.46 10.02 -1.13
CA ILE A 141 2.23 10.83 -1.09
C ILE A 141 1.40 10.49 0.15
N ILE A 142 1.17 9.20 0.42
CA ILE A 142 0.44 8.75 1.62
C ILE A 142 1.13 9.23 2.90
N PHE A 143 2.44 9.19 2.98
CA PHE A 143 3.19 9.70 4.13
C PHE A 143 2.99 11.21 4.32
N CYS A 144 2.98 11.98 3.23
CA CYS A 144 2.66 13.41 3.30
C CYS A 144 1.24 13.65 3.78
N GLU A 145 0.25 12.90 3.27
CA GLU A 145 -1.14 12.99 3.72
C GLU A 145 -1.30 12.66 5.21
N ILE A 146 -0.68 11.58 5.67
CA ILE A 146 -0.64 11.18 7.09
C ILE A 146 0.03 12.25 7.93
N GLY A 147 1.18 12.76 7.49
CA GLY A 147 1.97 13.76 8.20
C GLY A 147 1.27 15.11 8.29
N ALA A 148 0.66 15.58 7.21
CA ALA A 148 -0.02 16.86 7.12
C ALA A 148 -1.48 16.83 7.59
N ARG A 149 -2.11 15.63 7.64
CA ARG A 149 -3.57 15.48 7.74
C ARG A 149 -4.32 16.26 6.66
N LYS A 150 -3.79 16.24 5.45
CA LYS A 150 -4.39 16.85 4.26
C LYS A 150 -4.31 15.85 3.11
N LEU A 151 -5.33 15.82 2.27
CA LEU A 151 -5.37 14.95 1.11
C LEU A 151 -4.60 15.59 -0.05
N ALA A 152 -3.96 14.76 -0.86
CA ALA A 152 -3.37 15.19 -2.12
C ALA A 152 -4.50 15.44 -3.13
N ASP A 153 -4.75 16.71 -3.40
CA ASP A 153 -5.81 17.23 -4.26
C ASP A 153 -5.34 18.46 -5.04
N ASP A 154 -6.27 19.17 -5.70
CA ASP A 154 -5.97 20.39 -6.44
C ASP A 154 -5.46 21.55 -5.58
N ASN A 155 -5.57 21.46 -4.27
CA ASN A 155 -5.16 22.51 -3.33
C ASN A 155 -3.85 22.16 -2.60
N HIS A 156 -3.55 20.86 -2.43
CA HIS A 156 -2.41 20.38 -1.64
C HIS A 156 -1.61 19.34 -2.40
N PHE A 157 -0.28 19.42 -2.31
CA PHE A 157 0.65 18.49 -2.94
C PHE A 157 0.47 18.45 -4.46
N LYS A 158 0.37 19.63 -5.08
CA LYS A 158 0.12 19.77 -6.52
C LYS A 158 1.24 19.17 -7.37
N ARG A 159 0.83 18.61 -8.48
CA ARG A 159 1.71 17.94 -9.45
C ARG A 159 1.76 18.76 -10.73
N LEU A 160 2.82 19.52 -10.94
CA LEU A 160 2.94 20.45 -12.07
C LEU A 160 3.96 19.96 -13.10
N PRO A 161 3.64 20.07 -14.41
CA PRO A 161 4.62 19.83 -15.45
C PRO A 161 5.78 20.84 -15.35
N PRO A 162 6.97 20.52 -15.87
CA PRO A 162 7.29 19.33 -16.64
C PRO A 162 7.67 18.11 -15.79
N SER A 163 8.04 18.29 -14.52
CA SER A 163 8.62 17.22 -13.69
C SER A 163 7.57 16.33 -13.02
N PHE A 164 6.36 16.83 -12.81
CA PHE A 164 5.32 16.21 -11.99
C PHE A 164 5.81 15.77 -10.59
N GLY A 165 6.86 16.42 -10.09
CA GLY A 165 7.31 16.28 -8.70
C GLY A 165 6.40 17.00 -7.72
N ILE A 166 6.66 16.82 -6.42
CA ILE A 166 6.02 17.55 -5.34
C ILE A 166 6.89 18.77 -4.96
N ASP A 167 6.26 19.89 -4.65
CA ASP A 167 6.96 21.02 -4.06
C ASP A 167 7.38 20.68 -2.62
N THR A 168 8.69 20.64 -2.39
CA THR A 168 9.26 20.28 -1.10
C THR A 168 8.99 21.33 -0.01
N GLU A 169 8.89 22.60 -0.39
CA GLU A 169 8.57 23.68 0.57
C GLU A 169 7.09 23.64 0.95
N GLU A 170 6.20 23.38 -0.01
CA GLU A 170 4.80 23.12 0.30
C GLU A 170 4.67 21.97 1.29
N ALA A 171 5.35 20.83 1.03
CA ALA A 171 5.31 19.68 1.90
C ALA A 171 5.79 20.01 3.33
N ARG A 172 6.86 20.82 3.49
CA ARG A 172 7.36 21.26 4.80
C ARG A 172 6.34 22.10 5.56
N VAL A 173 5.74 23.08 4.88
CA VAL A 173 4.77 24.02 5.49
C VAL A 173 3.47 23.31 5.89
N LEU A 174 3.06 22.28 5.15
CA LEU A 174 1.81 21.57 5.39
C LEU A 174 1.89 20.56 6.54
N MET A 175 3.09 20.12 6.96
CA MET A 175 3.23 19.12 8.02
C MET A 175 2.58 19.58 9.33
N SER A 176 1.93 18.64 9.98
CA SER A 176 1.31 18.89 11.29
C SER A 176 2.36 19.21 12.36
N PRO A 177 2.00 19.99 13.39
CA PRO A 177 2.87 20.22 14.54
C PRO A 177 3.41 18.91 15.14
N GLY A 178 4.65 18.96 15.62
CA GLY A 178 5.31 17.79 16.19
C GLY A 178 5.79 16.74 15.18
N CYS A 179 5.73 17.05 13.87
CA CYS A 179 6.30 16.15 12.85
C CYS A 179 7.78 15.88 13.12
N PRO A 180 8.20 14.61 13.23
CA PRO A 180 9.63 14.31 13.30
C PRO A 180 10.34 14.78 12.03
N SER A 181 11.52 15.41 12.18
CA SER A 181 12.31 15.86 11.02
C SER A 181 12.66 14.73 10.07
N ASP A 182 13.01 13.57 10.64
CA ASP A 182 13.39 12.39 9.87
C ASP A 182 12.20 11.77 9.13
N PHE A 183 10.96 11.91 9.66
CA PHE A 183 9.76 11.50 8.93
C PHE A 183 9.51 12.39 7.72
N LEU A 184 9.62 13.71 7.89
CA LEU A 184 9.51 14.64 6.77
C LEU A 184 10.57 14.35 5.69
N GLN A 185 11.83 14.15 6.10
CA GLN A 185 12.90 13.82 5.15
C GLN A 185 12.62 12.48 4.44
N LEU A 186 12.08 11.49 5.15
CA LEU A 186 11.67 10.23 4.55
C LEU A 186 10.58 10.41 3.49
N CYS A 187 9.57 11.25 3.76
CA CYS A 187 8.55 11.61 2.76
C CYS A 187 9.19 12.17 1.49
N LEU A 188 10.09 13.15 1.63
CA LEU A 188 10.75 13.81 0.50
C LEU A 188 11.63 12.85 -0.31
N ASP A 189 12.34 11.94 0.35
CA ASP A 189 13.16 10.94 -0.33
C ASP A 189 12.31 9.96 -1.13
N CYS A 190 11.16 9.53 -0.60
CA CYS A 190 10.21 8.69 -1.33
C CYS A 190 9.62 9.41 -2.56
N LEU A 191 9.50 10.74 -2.51
CA LEU A 191 8.93 11.60 -3.55
C LEU A 191 9.97 12.08 -4.57
N SER A 192 11.20 11.56 -4.54
CA SER A 192 12.20 11.88 -5.57
C SER A 192 11.63 11.65 -6.97
N THR A 193 11.86 12.61 -7.88
CA THR A 193 11.46 12.50 -9.28
C THR A 193 12.22 11.39 -10.00
N SER A 194 13.46 11.10 -9.56
CA SER A 194 14.26 9.98 -10.06
C SER A 194 13.87 8.69 -9.33
N PRO A 195 13.34 7.66 -10.01
CA PRO A 195 12.98 6.39 -9.38
C PRO A 195 14.16 5.70 -8.66
N ALA A 196 15.37 5.81 -9.24
CA ALA A 196 16.57 5.19 -8.68
C ALA A 196 17.06 5.85 -7.38
N SER A 197 16.62 7.08 -7.09
CA SER A 197 16.99 7.80 -5.87
C SER A 197 16.02 7.54 -4.72
N ARG A 198 14.90 6.87 -4.97
CA ARG A 198 13.93 6.53 -3.92
C ARG A 198 14.45 5.39 -3.05
N PRO A 199 14.23 5.45 -1.72
CA PRO A 199 14.66 4.38 -0.81
C PRO A 199 13.90 3.07 -1.10
N THR A 200 14.52 1.94 -0.76
CA THR A 200 13.82 0.65 -0.80
C THR A 200 12.85 0.52 0.38
N THR A 201 11.90 -0.40 0.30
CA THR A 201 10.98 -0.69 1.42
C THR A 201 11.73 -1.08 2.69
N ARG A 202 12.90 -1.70 2.59
CA ARG A 202 13.76 -2.06 3.73
C ARG A 202 14.32 -0.80 4.38
N ASP A 203 14.90 0.10 3.59
CA ASP A 203 15.46 1.36 4.09
C ASP A 203 14.38 2.20 4.79
N ILE A 204 13.17 2.24 4.21
CA ILE A 204 12.01 2.91 4.80
C ILE A 204 11.65 2.30 6.15
N LEU A 205 11.57 0.98 6.26
CA LEU A 205 11.24 0.30 7.53
C LEU A 205 12.29 0.54 8.61
N ASP A 206 13.57 0.56 8.25
CA ASP A 206 14.65 0.83 9.20
C ASP A 206 14.60 2.28 9.70
N ARG A 207 14.32 3.24 8.81
CA ARG A 207 14.12 4.66 9.18
C ARG A 207 12.85 4.86 10.03
N LEU A 208 11.72 4.26 9.68
CA LEU A 208 10.49 4.32 10.48
C LEU A 208 10.69 3.78 11.89
N ARG A 209 11.47 2.71 12.06
CA ARG A 209 11.83 2.16 13.39
C ARG A 209 12.62 3.15 14.23
N ALA A 210 13.57 3.87 13.65
CA ALA A 210 14.33 4.90 14.32
C ALA A 210 13.42 6.08 14.76
N ILE A 211 12.55 6.54 13.85
CA ILE A 211 11.57 7.62 14.11
C ILE A 211 10.56 7.19 15.19
N GLU A 212 10.09 5.95 15.17
CA GLU A 212 9.19 5.41 16.20
C GLU A 212 9.86 5.47 17.59
N THR A 213 11.13 5.09 17.66
CA THR A 213 11.90 5.18 18.91
C THR A 213 11.97 6.61 19.43
N GLU A 214 12.21 7.59 18.57
CA GLU A 214 12.19 9.01 18.94
C GLU A 214 10.83 9.44 19.51
N ILE A 215 9.74 9.09 18.81
CA ILE A 215 8.37 9.46 19.23
C ILE A 215 7.98 8.80 20.56
N LEU A 216 8.43 7.57 20.80
CA LEU A 216 8.17 6.87 22.06
C LEU A 216 8.89 7.52 23.26
N LEU A 217 9.99 8.21 23.02
CA LEU A 217 10.74 8.95 24.06
C LEU A 217 10.15 10.35 24.34
N ARG A 218 9.28 10.87 23.48
CA ARG A 218 8.62 12.15 23.72
C ARG A 218 7.63 12.03 24.88
N PRO A 219 7.55 13.05 25.78
CA PRO A 219 6.48 13.09 26.77
C PRO A 219 5.12 12.98 26.07
N SER A 220 4.29 12.09 26.53
CA SER A 220 2.97 11.88 25.94
C SER A 220 2.09 13.10 26.20
N GLU A 221 1.65 13.77 25.13
CA GLU A 221 0.67 14.85 25.21
C GLU A 221 -0.76 14.31 25.43
N ASP A 222 -0.97 13.01 25.13
CA ASP A 222 -2.28 12.33 25.24
C ASP A 222 -2.13 10.85 25.58
N ASP A 223 -1.84 10.54 26.84
CA ASP A 223 -1.74 9.15 27.32
C ASP A 223 -3.07 8.38 27.32
N ASP A 224 -4.20 9.06 27.04
CA ASP A 224 -5.55 8.49 27.17
C ASP A 224 -6.24 8.14 25.84
N ILE A 225 -5.54 8.20 24.71
CA ILE A 225 -6.17 7.83 23.44
C ILE A 225 -6.24 6.31 23.31
N ASN A 226 -7.38 5.78 23.70
CA ASN A 226 -7.74 4.38 23.51
C ASN A 226 -8.09 4.15 22.02
N VAL A 227 -7.09 3.86 21.20
CA VAL A 227 -7.31 3.47 19.80
C VAL A 227 -7.61 1.98 19.78
N GLY A 228 -8.89 1.63 19.93
CA GLY A 228 -9.33 0.24 20.03
C GLY A 228 -8.82 -0.44 21.30
N SER A 229 -8.79 -1.76 21.33
CA SER A 229 -8.32 -2.57 22.46
C SER A 229 -6.78 -2.59 22.65
N VAL A 230 -6.03 -1.81 21.88
CA VAL A 230 -4.57 -1.69 22.03
C VAL A 230 -4.25 -0.55 22.98
N ARG A 231 -4.11 -0.86 24.27
CA ARG A 231 -3.40 0.02 25.21
C ARG A 231 -1.93 -0.01 24.83
N PHE A 232 -1.41 1.09 24.30
CA PHE A 232 0.05 1.29 24.30
C PHE A 232 0.49 1.44 25.76
N MET A 233 1.02 0.37 26.34
CA MET A 233 1.58 0.39 27.70
C MET A 233 2.84 1.22 27.67
N THR A 234 2.72 2.51 27.97
CA THR A 234 3.88 3.33 28.31
C THR A 234 4.46 2.79 29.60
N GLY A 235 5.69 2.31 29.53
CA GLY A 235 6.39 1.70 30.66
C GLY A 235 6.70 2.72 31.75
N SER A 236 5.81 2.89 32.69
CA SER A 236 6.11 3.45 34.01
C SER A 236 6.58 2.31 34.93
N LYS A 237 7.87 2.29 35.19
CA LYS A 237 8.57 1.65 36.30
C LYS A 237 7.84 0.53 37.05
N ARG A 238 8.03 -0.74 36.63
CA ARG A 238 8.36 -1.90 37.49
C ARG A 238 8.56 -3.15 36.65
N PRO A 239 9.55 -3.98 36.86
CA PRO A 239 9.70 -5.24 36.18
C PRO A 239 8.67 -6.22 36.74
N VAL A 240 7.55 -6.37 36.08
CA VAL A 240 6.64 -7.50 36.28
C VAL A 240 7.08 -8.62 35.38
N ARG A 241 7.54 -9.70 35.98
CA ARG A 241 7.86 -10.97 35.33
C ARG A 241 6.66 -11.38 34.44
N GLY A 242 6.91 -11.54 33.17
CA GLY A 242 6.33 -12.63 32.38
C GLY A 242 4.93 -12.44 31.83
N LEU A 243 4.66 -11.36 31.10
CA LEU A 243 3.70 -11.44 29.98
C LEU A 243 4.51 -11.22 28.69
N ARG A 244 4.89 -12.35 28.07
CA ARG A 244 5.42 -12.33 26.72
C ARG A 244 4.33 -11.77 25.82
N MET A 245 4.54 -10.57 25.29
CA MET A 245 3.82 -10.13 24.11
C MET A 245 4.03 -11.17 23.01
N PRO A 246 2.99 -11.56 22.25
CA PRO A 246 3.21 -12.35 21.06
C PRO A 246 4.03 -11.49 20.10
N SER A 247 5.34 -11.71 20.06
CA SER A 247 6.12 -11.24 18.94
C SER A 247 5.64 -12.07 17.76
N PHE A 248 4.97 -11.46 16.80
CA PHE A 248 4.84 -12.03 15.47
C PHE A 248 6.20 -11.96 14.77
N GLY A 249 7.22 -12.51 15.42
CA GLY A 249 8.49 -12.85 14.82
C GLY A 249 8.29 -14.09 13.99
N MET A 250 8.92 -14.10 12.84
CA MET A 250 9.00 -15.21 11.90
C MET A 250 8.91 -16.55 12.63
N GLY A 251 7.88 -17.35 12.29
CA GLY A 251 7.76 -18.69 12.75
C GLY A 251 8.94 -19.51 12.24
N VAL A 252 9.93 -19.69 13.11
CA VAL A 252 10.92 -20.75 12.94
C VAL A 252 10.18 -22.04 13.22
N GLY A 253 9.83 -22.76 12.16
CA GLY A 253 9.29 -24.10 12.24
C GLY A 253 10.26 -24.98 13.01
N LYS A 254 9.85 -25.44 14.19
CA LYS A 254 10.54 -26.54 14.84
C LYS A 254 10.34 -27.79 14.04
N GLU A 255 11.45 -28.40 13.69
CA GLU A 255 11.60 -29.71 13.08
C GLU A 255 10.63 -30.74 13.65
N ILE A 256 9.76 -31.25 12.79
CA ILE A 256 9.23 -32.60 12.93
C ILE A 256 10.04 -33.45 11.95
N ARG A 257 10.96 -34.24 12.53
CA ARG A 257 11.66 -35.27 11.77
C ARG A 257 10.64 -36.29 11.31
N HIS A 258 10.41 -36.38 10.00
CA HIS A 258 9.99 -37.61 9.35
C HIS A 258 10.79 -37.84 8.07
N ASN A 259 11.27 -39.08 7.98
CA ASN A 259 12.11 -39.60 6.93
C ASN A 259 11.58 -39.39 5.53
N GLY A 260 12.49 -38.98 4.67
CA GLY A 260 12.72 -39.42 3.30
C GLY A 260 11.54 -39.38 2.34
N ILE A 261 11.64 -38.47 1.40
CA ILE A 261 11.54 -38.71 -0.06
C ILE A 261 11.73 -37.31 -0.69
N THR A 262 12.78 -37.19 -1.47
CA THR A 262 13.05 -36.10 -2.39
C THR A 262 12.04 -36.19 -3.53
N THR A 263 11.26 -35.10 -3.72
CA THR A 263 10.67 -34.77 -5.02
C THR A 263 10.78 -33.26 -5.22
N GLU A 264 11.51 -32.92 -6.26
CA GLU A 264 11.60 -31.57 -6.82
C GLU A 264 10.20 -31.09 -7.21
N SER A 265 9.81 -29.89 -6.77
CA SER A 265 8.59 -29.23 -7.23
C SER A 265 8.91 -27.86 -7.79
N GLU A 266 9.21 -27.83 -9.09
CA GLU A 266 9.25 -26.62 -9.93
C GLU A 266 7.85 -26.29 -10.48
N SER A 267 6.78 -26.24 -9.71
CA SER A 267 5.45 -26.01 -10.30
C SER A 267 4.58 -24.94 -9.64
N ASP A 268 5.02 -24.35 -8.52
CA ASP A 268 4.14 -23.46 -7.76
C ASP A 268 4.17 -21.99 -8.22
N ASP A 269 5.22 -21.58 -8.95
CA ASP A 269 5.34 -20.20 -9.46
C ASP A 269 4.49 -19.96 -10.73
N ASP A 270 4.23 -20.99 -11.52
CA ASP A 270 3.48 -20.87 -12.78
C ASP A 270 1.97 -20.70 -12.54
N GLU A 271 1.37 -21.33 -11.52
CA GLU A 271 -0.05 -21.15 -11.17
C GLU A 271 -0.35 -19.73 -10.67
N LEU A 272 0.58 -19.10 -9.95
CA LEU A 272 0.43 -17.71 -9.50
C LEU A 272 0.43 -16.72 -10.68
N MET A 273 1.26 -17.00 -11.67
CA MET A 273 1.36 -16.20 -12.91
C MET A 273 0.07 -16.31 -13.73
N GLU A 274 -0.50 -17.49 -13.82
CA GLU A 274 -1.73 -17.72 -14.57
C GLU A 274 -2.95 -17.06 -13.90
N ALA A 275 -3.05 -17.10 -12.57
CA ALA A 275 -4.13 -16.45 -11.82
C ALA A 275 -4.10 -14.91 -11.92
N VAL A 276 -2.91 -14.30 -11.91
CA VAL A 276 -2.75 -12.84 -12.08
C VAL A 276 -2.97 -12.43 -13.53
N SER A 277 -2.54 -13.25 -14.49
CA SER A 277 -2.77 -13.05 -15.92
C SER A 277 -4.27 -13.11 -16.25
N CYS A 278 -5.02 -14.05 -15.67
CA CYS A 278 -6.48 -14.14 -15.85
C CYS A 278 -7.23 -12.92 -15.32
N LEU A 279 -6.76 -12.29 -14.24
CA LEU A 279 -7.36 -11.06 -13.72
C LEU A 279 -7.06 -9.83 -14.60
N SER A 280 -5.95 -9.86 -15.35
CA SER A 280 -5.56 -8.77 -16.26
C SER A 280 -6.22 -8.90 -17.66
N SER A 281 -6.70 -10.08 -18.03
CA SER A 281 -7.29 -10.37 -19.35
C SER A 281 -8.79 -10.20 -19.42
N VAL A 282 -9.48 -9.87 -18.31
CA VAL A 282 -10.88 -9.48 -18.34
C VAL A 282 -10.95 -8.00 -18.77
N GLY A 283 -10.56 -7.74 -20.02
CA GLY A 283 -10.78 -6.47 -20.70
C GLY A 283 -12.27 -6.27 -20.94
N LEU A 284 -12.74 -5.06 -20.72
CA LEU A 284 -14.05 -4.58 -21.15
C LEU A 284 -14.25 -4.89 -22.65
N PRO A 285 -15.43 -5.34 -23.08
CA PRO A 285 -15.71 -5.51 -24.50
C PRO A 285 -15.55 -4.16 -25.18
N SER A 286 -14.75 -4.11 -26.23
CA SER A 286 -14.65 -2.97 -27.14
C SER A 286 -16.00 -2.73 -27.76
N ASP A 287 -16.58 -1.54 -27.55
CA ASP A 287 -17.71 -1.04 -28.30
C ASP A 287 -17.40 -1.12 -29.83
N GLN A 288 -18.07 -2.03 -30.49
CA GLN A 288 -18.14 -2.01 -31.93
C GLN A 288 -19.04 -0.83 -32.33
N SER A 289 -18.44 0.23 -32.81
CA SER A 289 -19.13 1.32 -33.48
C SER A 289 -19.72 0.79 -34.77
N ASP A 290 -21.02 0.48 -34.77
CA ASP A 290 -21.81 0.26 -35.97
C ASP A 290 -21.91 1.59 -36.73
N SER A 291 -21.17 1.66 -37.82
CA SER A 291 -21.31 2.72 -38.83
C SER A 291 -22.63 2.52 -39.62
N ILE A 292 -23.65 3.27 -39.22
CA ILE A 292 -24.89 3.37 -40.02
C ILE A 292 -24.58 4.22 -41.24
N SER A 293 -24.50 3.57 -42.40
CA SER A 293 -24.48 4.23 -43.68
C SER A 293 -25.89 4.75 -44.06
N LEU A 294 -26.07 6.06 -44.01
CA LEU A 294 -27.24 6.73 -44.59
C LEU A 294 -27.11 6.75 -46.11
N SER A 295 -27.84 5.88 -46.79
CA SER A 295 -28.10 5.99 -48.25
C SER A 295 -29.12 7.10 -48.47
N ARG A 296 -28.70 8.17 -49.17
CA ARG A 296 -29.60 9.13 -49.82
C ARG A 296 -30.17 8.45 -51.06
N SER A 297 -31.50 8.40 -51.17
CA SER A 297 -32.20 8.26 -52.40
C SER A 297 -33.07 9.50 -52.64
N THR A 298 -32.90 10.04 -53.79
CA THR A 298 -33.60 11.07 -54.56
C THR A 298 -35.03 11.38 -54.15
#